data_9f1cb8721f6385bf146d88b2c688cbbc
#
_entry.id   9f1cb8721f6385bf146d88b2c688cbbc
#
_cell.length_a   1.000
_cell.length_b   1.000
_cell.length_c   1.000
_cell.angle_alpha   90.00
_cell.angle_beta   90.00
_cell.angle_gamma   90.00
#
_symmetry.space_group_name_H-M   'P 1'
#
loop_
_entity.id
_entity.type
_entity.pdbx_description
1 polymer ?
#
loop_
_entity_poly.entity_id
_entity_poly.type
_entity_poly.pdbx_seq_one_letter_code
_entity_poly.pdbx_strand_id
1 'polypeptide(L)'
;MALKKKRKNNKESGMILMASTMGIFIILSIFAFYLARFSITETRSGSYYIQDIKTRNLAISGAEHGMQIYKESKATSDIAGILNKGSYAVSFDLTNDEASSPLPYTHYLMIKSTASIDDVKRNIRYIISSVPEAFCFSFYGNNTSGQTFSKSNGAINGDMFFKGSVASGSGTNSGITYIKSGSGGTQISSYPSFPYIDSTLYENLLTSASQAPGSYINYALNFDGSNEYVQISNSSDINTGSNNHSQKTIEAWFSVDNKDLTSRKQTIYEQGGTVRGLNIYIYGGALYVGGWNEPSNESNWNPGTFLSTSSIENNTWYHVAFTLDGGSSVSSNAFKGYLNGVEFGSGDGSKLWNHGGDVSLARNKDTKFHDGDYNSAKYFDGKIDEVRLWNATRTQAQIFSKKDTVLNGDESGLIAYYNFQENSGSVANDNQTQANNDGSIKNSPSWVLGPDLSKMSNSSYSNETVNLSSFSNNQLLVNNNLSISGSTFNGPGYIVADGNITISSSSTINGNIFIICSGSITITDSQAGTDINAPVIFYSKGNASYNSSNIYGLIVSKGSTLTFDGSDVYGAILNYSSSFSLSGDTDIIGSVVSKYTADFQNNLVSITKGNIPEFAGLSIGLDPFVVPGSYLEF
;
A
#
# COMPACT_ATOMS: atom_id res chain seq x y z
N MET A 1 43.16 34.18 -110.67
CA MET A 1 42.31 34.93 -109.70
C MET A 1 41.25 34.03 -108.97
N ALA A 2 40.85 32.92 -109.54
CA ALA A 2 39.80 32.06 -109.00
C ALA A 2 40.24 31.22 -107.75
N LEU A 3 41.48 30.81 -107.63
CA LEU A 3 41.98 29.98 -106.52
C LEU A 3 42.15 30.75 -105.15
N LYS A 4 42.35 32.06 -105.14
CA LYS A 4 42.42 32.86 -103.93
C LYS A 4 41.08 33.13 -103.23
N LYS A 5 39.98 33.24 -104.06
CA LYS A 5 38.63 33.44 -103.54
C LYS A 5 38.07 32.18 -102.84
N LYS A 6 38.36 31.01 -103.39
CA LYS A 6 37.92 29.76 -102.79
C LYS A 6 38.59 29.42 -101.40
N ARG A 7 39.86 29.81 -101.21
CA ARG A 7 40.58 29.65 -99.96
C ARG A 7 40.07 30.61 -98.89
N LYS A 8 39.66 31.81 -99.22
CA LYS A 8 39.12 32.79 -98.27
C LYS A 8 37.77 32.34 -97.74
N ASN A 9 36.87 31.90 -98.63
CA ASN A 9 35.57 31.36 -98.22
C ASN A 9 35.67 30.08 -97.34
N ASN A 10 36.61 29.21 -97.61
CA ASN A 10 36.81 28.01 -96.77
C ASN A 10 37.36 28.33 -95.36
N LYS A 11 38.16 29.43 -95.25
CA LYS A 11 38.65 29.91 -93.96
C LYS A 11 37.52 30.57 -93.12
N GLU A 12 36.67 31.33 -93.79
CA GLU A 12 35.53 31.95 -93.11
C GLU A 12 34.48 30.92 -92.74
N SER A 13 34.18 29.95 -93.55
CA SER A 13 33.28 28.85 -93.26
C SER A 13 33.82 27.97 -92.12
N GLY A 14 35.14 27.71 -92.08
CA GLY A 14 35.79 26.96 -90.97
C GLY A 14 35.76 27.72 -89.62
N MET A 15 35.92 29.03 -89.68
CA MET A 15 35.85 29.90 -88.54
C MET A 15 34.42 30.04 -87.97
N ILE A 16 33.42 30.09 -88.86
CA ILE A 16 31.99 30.06 -88.44
C ILE A 16 31.63 28.71 -87.83
N LEU A 17 32.10 27.59 -88.41
CA LEU A 17 31.87 26.26 -87.90
C LEU A 17 32.52 26.08 -86.49
N MET A 18 33.78 26.60 -86.31
CA MET A 18 34.46 26.56 -85.04
C MET A 18 33.79 27.43 -83.98
N ALA A 19 33.29 28.60 -84.32
CA ALA A 19 32.53 29.46 -83.45
C ALA A 19 31.17 28.84 -83.00
N SER A 20 30.47 28.20 -83.97
CA SER A 20 29.21 27.52 -83.65
C SER A 20 29.42 26.26 -82.78
N THR A 21 30.46 25.47 -83.04
CA THR A 21 30.79 24.30 -82.21
C THR A 21 31.23 24.70 -80.80
N MET A 22 31.99 25.82 -80.69
CA MET A 22 32.38 26.37 -79.40
C MET A 22 31.19 26.88 -78.60
N GLY A 23 30.23 27.54 -79.32
CA GLY A 23 28.97 28.02 -78.75
C GLY A 23 28.10 26.85 -78.22
N ILE A 24 27.99 25.77 -78.98
CA ILE A 24 27.27 24.56 -78.58
C ILE A 24 27.94 23.93 -77.34
N PHE A 25 29.29 23.88 -77.34
CA PHE A 25 30.02 23.35 -76.22
C PHE A 25 29.80 24.15 -74.93
N ILE A 26 29.78 25.47 -75.02
CA ILE A 26 29.50 26.35 -73.90
C ILE A 26 28.06 26.13 -73.37
N ILE A 27 27.07 26.05 -74.25
CA ILE A 27 25.69 25.76 -73.91
C ILE A 27 25.55 24.41 -73.21
N LEU A 28 26.15 23.37 -73.79
CA LEU A 28 26.14 22.02 -73.19
C LEU A 28 26.84 21.98 -71.87
N SER A 29 27.95 22.72 -71.68
CA SER A 29 28.64 22.83 -70.41
C SER A 29 27.81 23.53 -69.32
N ILE A 30 27.14 24.59 -69.67
CA ILE A 30 26.19 25.30 -68.83
C ILE A 30 25.02 24.38 -68.45
N PHE A 31 24.46 23.67 -69.42
CA PHE A 31 23.37 22.74 -69.20
C PHE A 31 23.80 21.55 -68.29
N ALA A 32 24.97 20.99 -68.51
CA ALA A 32 25.54 19.94 -67.66
C ALA A 32 25.78 20.43 -66.22
N PHE A 33 26.25 21.68 -66.07
CA PHE A 33 26.43 22.28 -64.73
C PHE A 33 25.08 22.47 -64.01
N TYR A 34 24.04 22.94 -64.70
CA TYR A 34 22.71 23.07 -64.14
C TYR A 34 22.08 21.71 -63.81
N LEU A 35 22.23 20.70 -64.64
CA LEU A 35 21.79 19.34 -64.36
C LEU A 35 22.52 18.74 -63.15
N ALA A 36 23.83 18.92 -63.06
CA ALA A 36 24.60 18.48 -61.92
C ALA A 36 24.15 19.17 -60.60
N ARG A 37 23.92 20.49 -60.67
CA ARG A 37 23.39 21.26 -59.55
C ARG A 37 21.98 20.81 -59.14
N PHE A 38 21.11 20.57 -60.11
CA PHE A 38 19.76 20.07 -59.89
C PHE A 38 19.79 18.70 -59.22
N SER A 39 20.60 17.76 -59.74
CA SER A 39 20.78 16.43 -59.19
C SER A 39 21.33 16.45 -57.76
N ILE A 40 22.29 17.34 -57.49
CA ILE A 40 22.84 17.51 -56.12
C ILE A 40 21.74 18.04 -55.20
N THR A 41 20.94 19.01 -55.67
CA THR A 41 19.85 19.59 -54.87
C THR A 41 18.77 18.55 -54.58
N GLU A 42 18.36 17.77 -55.59
CA GLU A 42 17.39 16.69 -55.38
C GLU A 42 17.92 15.59 -54.42
N THR A 43 19.17 15.18 -54.60
CA THR A 43 19.81 14.19 -53.72
C THR A 43 19.89 14.69 -52.28
N ARG A 44 20.24 15.98 -52.07
CA ARG A 44 20.22 16.61 -50.75
C ARG A 44 18.81 16.68 -50.17
N SER A 45 17.81 17.13 -50.96
CA SER A 45 16.42 17.17 -50.52
C SER A 45 15.91 15.79 -50.14
N GLY A 46 16.21 14.77 -50.95
CA GLY A 46 15.85 13.39 -50.66
C GLY A 46 16.53 12.86 -49.37
N SER A 47 17.82 13.22 -49.18
CA SER A 47 18.54 12.86 -47.98
C SER A 47 17.96 13.53 -46.72
N TYR A 48 17.64 14.81 -46.78
CA TYR A 48 16.99 15.53 -45.69
C TYR A 48 15.60 14.98 -45.39
N TYR A 49 14.82 14.62 -46.39
CA TYR A 49 13.52 14.00 -46.22
C TYR A 49 13.60 12.64 -45.52
N ILE A 50 14.58 11.82 -45.91
CA ILE A 50 14.83 10.52 -45.26
C ILE A 50 15.30 10.71 -43.78
N GLN A 51 16.17 11.67 -43.56
CA GLN A 51 16.61 12.01 -42.18
C GLN A 51 15.43 12.51 -41.32
N ASP A 52 14.58 13.34 -41.91
CA ASP A 52 13.39 13.87 -41.25
C ASP A 52 12.45 12.74 -40.78
N ILE A 53 12.11 11.82 -41.70
CA ILE A 53 11.31 10.62 -41.33
C ILE A 53 11.97 9.79 -40.25
N LYS A 54 13.28 9.55 -40.33
CA LYS A 54 14.02 8.81 -39.33
C LYS A 54 14.01 9.50 -37.97
N THR A 55 14.21 10.81 -37.94
CA THR A 55 14.20 11.62 -36.71
C THR A 55 12.82 11.65 -36.09
N ARG A 56 11.77 11.77 -36.92
CA ARG A 56 10.39 11.66 -36.45
C ARG A 56 10.09 10.31 -35.83
N ASN A 57 10.46 9.23 -36.50
CA ASN A 57 10.26 7.88 -35.98
C ASN A 57 11.06 7.65 -34.66
N LEU A 58 12.25 8.23 -34.56
CA LEU A 58 13.05 8.18 -33.33
C LEU A 58 12.38 8.95 -32.19
N ALA A 59 11.78 10.11 -32.48
CA ALA A 59 11.03 10.85 -31.48
C ALA A 59 9.79 10.09 -31.00
N ILE A 60 9.07 9.40 -31.92
CA ILE A 60 7.96 8.52 -31.57
C ILE A 60 8.44 7.38 -30.66
N SER A 61 9.52 6.68 -31.05
CA SER A 61 10.09 5.58 -30.24
C SER A 61 10.55 6.06 -28.87
N GLY A 62 11.09 7.28 -28.77
CA GLY A 62 11.44 7.88 -27.48
C GLY A 62 10.22 8.10 -26.59
N ALA A 63 9.14 8.64 -27.13
CA ALA A 63 7.91 8.85 -26.37
C ALA A 63 7.25 7.53 -25.95
N GLU A 64 7.26 6.51 -26.82
CA GLU A 64 6.79 5.16 -26.49
C GLU A 64 7.62 4.53 -25.36
N HIS A 65 8.96 4.71 -25.40
CA HIS A 65 9.85 4.27 -24.33
C HIS A 65 9.52 4.97 -23.00
N GLY A 66 9.29 6.30 -23.03
CA GLY A 66 8.83 7.04 -21.85
C GLY A 66 7.51 6.51 -21.30
N MET A 67 6.54 6.25 -22.15
CA MET A 67 5.26 5.67 -21.76
C MET A 67 5.43 4.28 -21.13
N GLN A 68 6.31 3.44 -21.68
CA GLN A 68 6.59 2.11 -21.11
C GLN A 68 7.23 2.20 -19.72
N ILE A 69 8.20 3.09 -19.53
CA ILE A 69 8.82 3.30 -18.20
C ILE A 69 7.77 3.81 -17.20
N TYR A 70 6.95 4.76 -17.61
CA TYR A 70 5.86 5.24 -16.74
C TYR A 70 4.87 4.13 -16.39
N LYS A 71 4.53 3.27 -17.35
CA LYS A 71 3.67 2.11 -17.12
C LYS A 71 4.25 1.15 -16.08
N GLU A 72 5.55 0.85 -16.16
CA GLU A 72 6.21 -0.14 -15.32
C GLU A 72 6.51 0.37 -13.90
N SER A 73 6.95 1.62 -13.77
CA SER A 73 7.51 2.14 -12.53
C SER A 73 6.86 3.42 -12.01
N LYS A 74 5.94 4.05 -12.78
CA LYS A 74 5.40 5.40 -12.52
C LYS A 74 6.49 6.47 -12.41
N ALA A 75 7.71 6.19 -12.90
CA ALA A 75 8.79 7.15 -12.89
C ALA A 75 8.57 8.27 -13.91
N THR A 76 8.83 9.50 -13.49
CA THR A 76 8.70 10.73 -14.30
C THR A 76 10.03 11.47 -14.43
N SER A 77 11.15 10.80 -14.15
CA SER A 77 12.48 11.36 -14.39
C SER A 77 12.81 11.37 -15.87
N ASP A 78 13.53 12.42 -16.30
CA ASP A 78 13.96 12.55 -17.69
C ASP A 78 14.78 11.34 -18.16
N ILE A 79 14.56 10.94 -19.39
CA ILE A 79 15.20 9.79 -20.02
C ILE A 79 15.97 10.25 -21.23
N ALA A 80 17.14 9.70 -21.46
CA ALA A 80 17.91 9.89 -22.68
C ALA A 80 18.36 8.55 -23.25
N GLY A 81 18.36 8.45 -24.60
CA GLY A 81 18.79 7.23 -25.28
C GLY A 81 19.41 7.51 -26.63
N ILE A 82 20.09 6.49 -27.16
CA ILE A 82 20.70 6.53 -28.50
C ILE A 82 20.18 5.32 -29.27
N LEU A 83 19.69 5.54 -30.48
CA LEU A 83 19.24 4.49 -31.38
C LEU A 83 19.64 4.82 -32.83
N ASN A 84 20.31 3.90 -33.53
CA ASN A 84 20.69 4.03 -34.95
C ASN A 84 21.39 5.36 -35.32
N LYS A 85 22.37 5.77 -34.55
CA LYS A 85 23.13 7.03 -34.70
C LYS A 85 22.34 8.32 -34.39
N GLY A 86 21.10 8.22 -33.96
CA GLY A 86 20.34 9.35 -33.45
C GLY A 86 20.21 9.31 -31.94
N SER A 87 20.00 10.46 -31.32
CA SER A 87 19.72 10.57 -29.90
C SER A 87 18.28 11.04 -29.66
N TYR A 88 17.69 10.60 -28.55
CA TYR A 88 16.43 11.13 -28.08
C TYR A 88 16.50 11.45 -26.60
N ALA A 89 15.71 12.44 -26.19
CA ALA A 89 15.48 12.78 -24.80
C ALA A 89 13.97 12.87 -24.56
N VAL A 90 13.53 12.31 -23.44
CA VAL A 90 12.12 12.30 -23.01
C VAL A 90 12.01 13.05 -21.72
N SER A 91 11.08 13.97 -21.64
CA SER A 91 10.73 14.68 -20.42
C SER A 91 9.24 14.48 -20.09
N PHE A 92 8.92 14.58 -18.82
CA PHE A 92 7.59 14.40 -18.27
C PHE A 92 7.14 15.69 -17.59
N ASP A 93 5.89 16.10 -17.80
CA ASP A 93 5.29 17.21 -17.08
C ASP A 93 3.90 16.79 -16.57
N LEU A 94 3.71 16.87 -15.25
CA LEU A 94 2.48 16.49 -14.56
C LEU A 94 1.48 17.64 -14.48
N THR A 95 1.89 18.85 -14.82
CA THR A 95 1.12 20.06 -14.58
C THR A 95 0.78 20.84 -15.82
N ASN A 96 1.69 20.85 -16.81
CA ASN A 96 1.55 21.72 -17.97
C ASN A 96 1.77 20.94 -19.28
N ASP A 97 1.22 21.49 -20.35
CA ASP A 97 1.52 21.09 -21.72
C ASP A 97 2.81 21.78 -22.25
N GLU A 98 3.18 21.55 -23.50
CA GLU A 98 4.37 22.12 -24.13
C GLU A 98 4.33 23.64 -24.30
N ALA A 99 3.15 24.24 -24.21
CA ALA A 99 2.92 25.67 -24.26
C ALA A 99 2.88 26.31 -22.85
N SER A 100 3.19 25.53 -21.81
CA SER A 100 3.07 25.91 -20.39
C SER A 100 1.63 26.22 -19.97
N SER A 101 0.65 25.67 -20.66
CA SER A 101 -0.75 25.74 -20.24
C SER A 101 -1.06 24.60 -19.28
N PRO A 102 -1.82 24.84 -18.20
CA PRO A 102 -2.16 23.78 -17.25
C PRO A 102 -2.89 22.61 -17.91
N LEU A 103 -2.50 21.39 -17.57
CA LEU A 103 -3.25 20.19 -17.97
C LEU A 103 -4.64 20.23 -17.31
N PRO A 104 -5.70 19.84 -18.05
CA PRO A 104 -7.07 20.01 -17.56
C PRO A 104 -7.42 19.12 -16.37
N TYR A 105 -6.69 18.03 -16.16
CA TYR A 105 -6.95 17.08 -15.08
C TYR A 105 -5.64 16.55 -14.45
N THR A 106 -5.65 16.29 -13.15
CA THR A 106 -4.49 15.80 -12.38
C THR A 106 -4.04 14.39 -12.78
N HIS A 107 -4.92 13.62 -13.41
CA HIS A 107 -4.57 12.28 -13.92
C HIS A 107 -3.98 12.32 -15.34
N TYR A 108 -3.72 13.51 -15.89
CA TYR A 108 -3.02 13.68 -17.16
C TYR A 108 -1.53 13.96 -16.90
N LEU A 109 -0.72 13.45 -17.82
CA LEU A 109 0.73 13.61 -17.83
C LEU A 109 1.17 13.86 -19.27
N MET A 110 1.94 14.92 -19.50
CA MET A 110 2.58 15.14 -20.78
C MET A 110 3.89 14.37 -20.88
N ILE A 111 4.07 13.62 -21.96
CA ILE A 111 5.33 13.02 -22.38
C ILE A 111 5.81 13.76 -23.62
N LYS A 112 6.93 14.42 -23.54
CA LYS A 112 7.60 15.10 -24.64
C LYS A 112 8.87 14.37 -25.02
N SER A 113 9.00 13.99 -26.29
CA SER A 113 10.22 13.39 -26.82
C SER A 113 10.86 14.32 -27.85
N THR A 114 12.13 14.61 -27.66
CA THR A 114 12.96 15.36 -28.60
C THR A 114 14.01 14.41 -29.17
N ALA A 115 14.00 14.24 -30.49
CA ALA A 115 15.01 13.43 -31.17
C ALA A 115 15.86 14.26 -32.11
N SER A 116 17.11 13.82 -32.33
CA SER A 116 18.00 14.41 -33.31
C SER A 116 18.82 13.35 -34.05
N ILE A 117 18.92 13.54 -35.38
CA ILE A 117 19.84 12.80 -36.24
C ILE A 117 20.58 13.84 -37.08
N ASP A 118 21.88 13.92 -36.92
CA ASP A 118 22.73 14.97 -37.48
C ASP A 118 22.14 16.36 -37.14
N ASP A 119 21.81 17.17 -38.14
CA ASP A 119 21.26 18.54 -37.97
C ASP A 119 19.72 18.58 -37.92
N VAL A 120 19.05 17.46 -38.06
CA VAL A 120 17.58 17.38 -38.06
C VAL A 120 17.10 17.08 -36.65
N LYS A 121 16.19 17.94 -36.15
CA LYS A 121 15.50 17.76 -34.87
C LYS A 121 14.00 17.63 -35.06
N ARG A 122 13.36 16.80 -34.26
CA ARG A 122 11.89 16.67 -34.18
C ARG A 122 11.46 16.53 -32.72
N ASN A 123 10.40 17.24 -32.39
CA ASN A 123 9.72 17.13 -31.11
C ASN A 123 8.35 16.51 -31.34
N ILE A 124 7.98 15.61 -30.49
CA ILE A 124 6.61 15.12 -30.38
C ILE A 124 6.17 15.12 -28.92
N ARG A 125 4.89 15.24 -28.72
CA ARG A 125 4.28 15.04 -27.42
C ARG A 125 3.10 14.09 -27.51
N TYR A 126 2.89 13.39 -26.40
CA TYR A 126 1.62 12.76 -26.03
C TYR A 126 1.17 13.30 -24.69
N ILE A 127 -0.14 13.45 -24.51
CA ILE A 127 -0.74 13.50 -23.18
C ILE A 127 -1.27 12.09 -22.93
N ILE A 128 -0.83 11.48 -21.84
CA ILE A 128 -1.32 10.19 -21.39
C ILE A 128 -2.20 10.38 -20.16
N SER A 129 -3.12 9.46 -19.96
CA SER A 129 -3.91 9.37 -18.75
C SER A 129 -3.43 8.21 -17.89
N SER A 130 -3.27 8.43 -16.60
CA SER A 130 -2.98 7.38 -15.62
C SER A 130 -4.21 6.53 -15.28
N VAL A 131 -5.40 6.93 -15.75
CA VAL A 131 -6.67 6.20 -15.59
C VAL A 131 -7.19 5.75 -16.96
N PRO A 132 -7.99 4.67 -17.07
CA PRO A 132 -8.51 4.17 -18.34
C PRO A 132 -9.32 5.20 -19.10
N GLU A 133 -9.33 5.08 -20.41
CA GLU A 133 -10.07 5.97 -21.32
C GLU A 133 -11.56 6.10 -20.97
N ALA A 134 -12.19 5.05 -20.44
CA ALA A 134 -13.58 5.10 -19.99
C ALA A 134 -13.83 6.19 -18.91
N PHE A 135 -12.83 6.49 -18.09
CA PHE A 135 -12.91 7.55 -17.08
C PHE A 135 -12.67 8.96 -17.64
N CYS A 136 -12.36 9.11 -18.93
CA CYS A 136 -12.30 10.43 -19.56
C CYS A 136 -13.68 11.02 -19.84
N PHE A 137 -14.74 10.24 -19.70
CA PHE A 137 -16.12 10.71 -19.78
C PHE A 137 -16.65 11.09 -18.38
N SER A 138 -17.57 12.05 -18.34
CA SER A 138 -18.35 12.29 -17.12
C SER A 138 -19.18 11.07 -16.76
N PHE A 139 -19.78 10.45 -17.78
CA PHE A 139 -20.51 9.19 -17.64
C PHE A 139 -20.17 8.23 -18.80
N TYR A 140 -19.75 7.02 -18.45
CA TYR A 140 -19.54 5.92 -19.39
C TYR A 140 -20.50 4.78 -19.08
N GLY A 141 -21.42 4.48 -20.01
CA GLY A 141 -22.40 3.40 -19.90
C GLY A 141 -22.11 2.23 -20.84
N ASN A 142 -21.76 1.06 -20.30
CA ASN A 142 -21.45 -0.14 -21.09
C ASN A 142 -22.68 -0.96 -21.47
N ASN A 143 -23.89 -0.53 -21.13
CA ASN A 143 -25.11 -1.28 -21.39
C ASN A 143 -25.54 -1.15 -22.87
N THR A 144 -25.81 -2.28 -23.52
CA THR A 144 -26.32 -2.36 -24.90
C THR A 144 -27.83 -2.16 -25.02
N SER A 145 -28.58 -2.34 -23.93
CA SER A 145 -30.04 -2.20 -23.88
C SER A 145 -30.54 -0.75 -23.94
N GLY A 146 -29.63 0.19 -23.98
CA GLY A 146 -29.94 1.61 -23.93
C GLY A 146 -29.94 2.21 -22.53
N GLN A 147 -29.63 3.47 -22.43
CA GLN A 147 -29.72 4.29 -21.23
C GLN A 147 -30.92 5.22 -21.40
N THR A 148 -31.80 5.20 -20.44
CA THR A 148 -32.84 6.22 -20.34
C THR A 148 -32.42 7.23 -19.29
N PHE A 149 -32.12 8.46 -19.68
CA PHE A 149 -32.19 9.60 -18.77
C PHE A 149 -33.67 9.89 -18.50
N SER A 150 -34.36 8.91 -17.90
CA SER A 150 -35.80 8.85 -17.96
C SER A 150 -36.47 9.78 -16.98
N LYS A 151 -35.77 10.43 -16.12
CA LYS A 151 -36.45 11.32 -15.22
C LYS A 151 -35.73 12.65 -15.07
N SER A 152 -36.28 13.53 -15.86
CA SER A 152 -36.58 14.84 -15.43
C SER A 152 -35.59 15.46 -14.45
N ASN A 153 -34.31 15.45 -14.58
CA ASN A 153 -33.77 16.47 -13.75
C ASN A 153 -32.32 16.33 -13.31
N GLY A 154 -31.60 15.28 -13.67
CA GLY A 154 -30.16 15.25 -13.44
C GLY A 154 -29.41 16.12 -14.45
N ALA A 155 -28.29 16.69 -14.04
CA ALA A 155 -27.36 17.38 -14.90
C ALA A 155 -26.11 16.54 -15.12
N ILE A 156 -25.67 16.36 -16.39
CA ILE A 156 -24.35 15.80 -16.67
C ILE A 156 -23.53 16.86 -17.40
N ASN A 157 -22.46 17.30 -16.75
CA ASN A 157 -21.57 18.34 -17.25
C ASN A 157 -20.29 17.69 -17.79
N GLY A 158 -20.19 17.62 -19.10
CA GLY A 158 -19.08 17.04 -19.84
C GLY A 158 -19.52 15.89 -20.76
N ASP A 159 -18.55 15.32 -21.48
CA ASP A 159 -18.81 14.30 -22.47
C ASP A 159 -19.29 12.98 -21.86
N MET A 160 -20.18 12.30 -22.58
CA MET A 160 -20.72 11.01 -22.20
C MET A 160 -20.50 9.97 -23.30
N PHE A 161 -20.37 8.71 -22.91
CA PHE A 161 -20.37 7.59 -23.86
C PHE A 161 -21.38 6.51 -23.42
N PHE A 162 -22.11 5.97 -24.40
CA PHE A 162 -22.98 4.82 -24.20
C PHE A 162 -22.80 3.78 -25.30
N LYS A 163 -22.78 2.51 -24.89
CA LYS A 163 -22.66 1.41 -25.83
C LYS A 163 -23.96 1.16 -26.61
N GLY A 164 -25.10 1.51 -26.04
CA GLY A 164 -26.44 1.42 -26.64
C GLY A 164 -27.06 2.79 -26.92
N SER A 165 -28.36 2.80 -27.20
CA SER A 165 -29.13 4.04 -27.40
C SER A 165 -29.26 4.85 -26.11
N VAL A 166 -29.39 6.16 -26.27
CA VAL A 166 -29.74 7.08 -25.18
C VAL A 166 -31.08 7.71 -25.50
N ALA A 167 -32.08 7.50 -24.62
CA ALA A 167 -33.35 8.19 -24.75
C ALA A 167 -33.26 9.58 -24.14
N SER A 168 -33.76 10.58 -24.82
CA SER A 168 -33.85 11.96 -24.31
C SER A 168 -34.86 11.99 -23.17
N GLY A 169 -34.39 12.30 -21.95
CA GLY A 169 -35.20 12.73 -20.82
C GLY A 169 -35.16 14.26 -20.68
N SER A 170 -35.72 14.79 -19.61
CA SER A 170 -35.67 16.22 -19.31
C SER A 170 -34.37 16.68 -18.61
N GLY A 171 -33.41 15.79 -18.40
CA GLY A 171 -32.08 16.11 -17.87
C GLY A 171 -31.25 16.94 -18.85
N THR A 172 -30.29 17.72 -18.31
CA THR A 172 -29.40 18.58 -19.09
C THR A 172 -28.05 17.89 -19.30
N ASN A 173 -27.49 18.05 -20.52
CA ASN A 173 -26.12 17.68 -20.83
C ASN A 173 -25.39 18.87 -21.43
N SER A 174 -24.23 19.23 -20.92
CA SER A 174 -23.40 20.31 -21.45
C SER A 174 -22.31 19.84 -22.41
N GLY A 175 -22.04 18.54 -22.49
CA GLY A 175 -21.03 17.93 -23.36
C GLY A 175 -21.62 17.16 -24.53
N ILE A 176 -20.76 16.43 -25.24
CA ILE A 176 -21.15 15.60 -26.38
C ILE A 176 -21.57 14.22 -25.89
N THR A 177 -22.70 13.74 -26.38
CA THR A 177 -23.12 12.34 -26.15
C THR A 177 -22.60 11.50 -27.31
N TYR A 178 -21.70 10.55 -26.99
CA TYR A 178 -21.20 9.55 -27.94
C TYR A 178 -21.94 8.23 -27.74
N ILE A 179 -22.21 7.53 -28.85
CA ILE A 179 -22.81 6.20 -28.83
C ILE A 179 -22.05 5.24 -29.74
N LYS A 180 -22.00 3.97 -29.36
CA LYS A 180 -21.52 2.90 -30.28
C LYS A 180 -22.57 2.57 -31.33
N SER A 181 -23.83 2.43 -30.92
CA SER A 181 -24.93 2.00 -31.78
C SER A 181 -26.27 2.51 -31.24
N GLY A 182 -27.26 2.61 -32.09
CA GLY A 182 -28.60 3.07 -31.73
C GLY A 182 -28.85 4.54 -32.01
N SER A 183 -29.56 5.24 -31.13
CA SER A 183 -29.97 6.63 -31.30
C SER A 183 -29.70 7.47 -30.05
N GLY A 184 -29.77 8.80 -30.19
CA GLY A 184 -29.62 9.74 -29.07
C GLY A 184 -28.22 10.29 -28.84
N GLY A 185 -27.30 10.12 -29.81
CA GLY A 185 -25.96 10.68 -29.74
C GLY A 185 -25.18 10.57 -31.04
N THR A 186 -23.93 11.06 -31.02
CA THR A 186 -22.98 10.99 -32.14
C THR A 186 -22.37 9.58 -32.17
N GLN A 187 -22.57 8.86 -33.27
CA GLN A 187 -22.05 7.50 -33.40
C GLN A 187 -20.54 7.51 -33.67
N ILE A 188 -19.79 6.68 -32.92
CA ILE A 188 -18.35 6.50 -33.05
C ILE A 188 -18.01 5.04 -33.31
N SER A 189 -17.02 4.78 -34.16
CA SER A 189 -16.58 3.43 -34.53
C SER A 189 -15.51 2.89 -33.56
N SER A 190 -14.67 3.77 -33.00
CA SER A 190 -13.69 3.46 -31.97
C SER A 190 -14.18 4.00 -30.64
N TYR A 191 -14.23 3.17 -29.60
CA TYR A 191 -14.72 3.53 -28.27
C TYR A 191 -13.96 2.76 -27.21
N PRO A 192 -13.82 3.32 -25.99
CA PRO A 192 -13.11 2.69 -24.90
C PRO A 192 -13.75 1.34 -24.49
N SER A 193 -12.91 0.39 -24.13
CA SER A 193 -13.41 -0.81 -23.47
C SER A 193 -13.84 -0.50 -22.03
N PHE A 194 -14.76 -1.29 -21.50
CA PHE A 194 -15.10 -1.25 -20.08
C PHE A 194 -13.87 -1.71 -19.27
N PRO A 195 -13.41 -0.92 -18.28
CA PRO A 195 -12.18 -1.23 -17.55
C PRO A 195 -12.30 -2.51 -16.73
N TYR A 196 -11.23 -3.29 -16.72
CA TYR A 196 -11.08 -4.45 -15.87
C TYR A 196 -10.28 -4.09 -14.62
N ILE A 197 -10.70 -4.60 -13.46
CA ILE A 197 -9.96 -4.50 -12.20
C ILE A 197 -9.31 -5.85 -11.91
N ASP A 198 -7.98 -5.86 -11.76
CA ASP A 198 -7.31 -6.98 -11.10
C ASP A 198 -7.68 -6.98 -9.62
N SER A 199 -8.54 -7.91 -9.23
CA SER A 199 -9.01 -8.02 -7.85
C SER A 199 -8.13 -8.91 -6.96
N THR A 200 -7.00 -9.40 -7.46
CA THR A 200 -6.14 -10.35 -6.73
C THR A 200 -5.72 -9.84 -5.36
N LEU A 201 -5.30 -8.57 -5.28
CA LEU A 201 -4.94 -7.94 -4.00
C LEU A 201 -6.12 -7.94 -3.02
N TYR A 202 -7.30 -7.55 -3.49
CA TYR A 202 -8.51 -7.47 -2.64
C TYR A 202 -8.96 -8.84 -2.16
N GLU A 203 -8.93 -9.85 -3.03
CA GLU A 203 -9.30 -11.22 -2.69
C GLU A 203 -8.31 -11.82 -1.67
N ASN A 204 -7.02 -11.55 -1.80
CA ASN A 204 -6.01 -11.98 -0.83
C ASN A 204 -6.23 -11.32 0.53
N LEU A 205 -6.55 -10.02 0.57
CA LEU A 205 -6.85 -9.31 1.81
C LEU A 205 -8.15 -9.81 2.45
N LEU A 206 -9.19 -10.08 1.67
CA LEU A 206 -10.43 -10.67 2.16
C LEU A 206 -10.20 -12.09 2.71
N THR A 207 -9.38 -12.90 2.07
CA THR A 207 -8.98 -14.22 2.60
C THR A 207 -8.27 -14.06 3.93
N SER A 208 -7.37 -13.10 4.06
CA SER A 208 -6.69 -12.80 5.33
C SER A 208 -7.68 -12.34 6.41
N ALA A 209 -8.67 -11.52 6.06
CA ALA A 209 -9.71 -11.08 6.98
C ALA A 209 -10.62 -12.23 7.43
N SER A 210 -10.97 -13.17 6.55
CA SER A 210 -11.79 -14.34 6.91
C SER A 210 -11.11 -15.28 7.90
N GLN A 211 -9.79 -15.25 7.93
CA GLN A 211 -8.96 -16.02 8.86
C GLN A 211 -8.58 -15.22 10.11
N ALA A 212 -8.91 -13.92 10.15
CA ALA A 212 -8.64 -13.11 11.32
C ALA A 212 -9.51 -13.60 12.49
N PRO A 213 -8.97 -13.71 13.69
CA PRO A 213 -9.76 -14.08 14.86
C PRO A 213 -10.89 -13.05 15.08
N GLY A 214 -11.99 -13.53 15.62
CA GLY A 214 -13.17 -12.71 15.89
C GLY A 214 -12.90 -11.59 16.91
N SER A 215 -13.85 -10.70 17.13
CA SER A 215 -13.76 -9.58 18.07
C SER A 215 -13.15 -10.02 19.40
N TYR A 216 -11.99 -9.48 19.75
CA TYR A 216 -11.20 -9.88 20.89
C TYR A 216 -10.98 -8.67 21.80
N ILE A 217 -11.59 -8.69 22.95
CA ILE A 217 -11.25 -7.74 24.01
C ILE A 217 -10.07 -8.34 24.76
N ASN A 218 -8.91 -7.70 24.67
CA ASN A 218 -7.73 -8.17 25.36
C ASN A 218 -7.76 -7.75 26.82
N TYR A 219 -7.58 -8.71 27.73
CA TYR A 219 -7.48 -8.47 29.16
C TYR A 219 -6.07 -8.76 29.65
N ALA A 220 -5.67 -8.08 30.71
CA ALA A 220 -4.38 -8.22 31.37
C ALA A 220 -4.56 -8.27 32.89
N LEU A 221 -3.56 -8.75 33.60
CA LEU A 221 -3.48 -8.60 35.03
C LEU A 221 -2.69 -7.35 35.40
N ASN A 222 -3.24 -6.55 36.33
CA ASN A 222 -2.58 -5.40 36.93
C ASN A 222 -2.20 -5.70 38.38
N PHE A 223 -0.93 -5.54 38.68
CA PHE A 223 -0.29 -5.85 39.96
C PHE A 223 0.08 -4.56 40.70
N ASP A 224 -0.13 -4.55 42.03
CA ASP A 224 0.07 -3.37 42.90
C ASP A 224 1.50 -3.20 43.44
N GLY A 225 2.41 -4.07 43.07
CA GLY A 225 3.78 -4.04 43.53
C GLY A 225 4.00 -4.47 44.99
N SER A 226 2.99 -4.99 45.69
CA SER A 226 3.06 -5.31 47.10
C SER A 226 3.17 -6.82 47.39
N ASN A 227 2.21 -7.60 46.92
CA ASN A 227 2.18 -9.04 47.21
C ASN A 227 1.45 -9.87 46.15
N GLU A 228 0.98 -9.24 45.09
CA GLU A 228 0.24 -9.87 43.99
C GLU A 228 1.17 -10.54 42.99
N TYR A 229 0.83 -11.75 42.55
CA TYR A 229 1.64 -12.52 41.60
C TYR A 229 0.85 -13.69 40.99
N VAL A 230 1.38 -14.29 39.92
CA VAL A 230 0.95 -15.59 39.40
C VAL A 230 2.02 -16.63 39.74
N GLN A 231 1.63 -17.75 40.33
CA GLN A 231 2.49 -18.89 40.60
C GLN A 231 2.19 -20.02 39.63
N ILE A 232 3.19 -20.46 38.88
CA ILE A 232 3.14 -21.59 37.97
C ILE A 232 3.96 -22.71 38.58
N SER A 233 3.35 -23.89 38.75
CA SER A 233 4.00 -25.03 39.36
C SER A 233 5.16 -25.57 38.49
N ASN A 234 6.12 -26.24 39.12
CA ASN A 234 7.15 -26.97 38.40
C ASN A 234 6.56 -27.95 37.41
N SER A 235 7.10 -27.99 36.20
CA SER A 235 6.71 -28.95 35.20
C SER A 235 7.91 -29.48 34.39
N SER A 236 7.75 -30.63 33.74
CA SER A 236 8.84 -31.28 33.02
C SER A 236 9.20 -30.55 31.72
N ASP A 237 8.28 -29.80 31.16
CA ASP A 237 8.44 -29.03 29.93
C ASP A 237 9.00 -27.61 30.18
N ILE A 238 8.69 -27.02 31.34
CA ILE A 238 9.22 -25.70 31.70
C ILE A 238 10.61 -25.82 32.34
N ASN A 239 10.78 -26.60 33.40
CA ASN A 239 11.99 -26.52 34.23
C ASN A 239 12.53 -27.82 34.81
N THR A 240 11.73 -28.86 35.11
CA THR A 240 12.19 -30.06 35.84
C THR A 240 12.48 -31.27 34.95
N GLY A 241 12.24 -31.21 33.66
CA GLY A 241 12.48 -32.30 32.72
C GLY A 241 13.94 -32.78 32.72
N SER A 242 14.14 -34.04 32.42
CA SER A 242 15.48 -34.64 32.31
C SER A 242 16.32 -34.10 31.15
N ASN A 243 15.71 -33.40 30.23
CA ASN A 243 16.38 -32.77 29.10
C ASN A 243 16.88 -31.38 29.50
N ASN A 244 18.12 -31.10 29.15
CA ASN A 244 18.69 -29.77 29.32
C ASN A 244 18.03 -28.80 28.34
N HIS A 245 17.70 -27.62 28.83
CA HIS A 245 17.09 -26.59 28.01
C HIS A 245 18.19 -25.81 27.25
N SER A 246 18.55 -26.28 26.07
CA SER A 246 19.53 -25.61 25.21
C SER A 246 18.92 -24.44 24.45
N GLN A 247 17.64 -24.51 24.16
CA GLN A 247 16.91 -23.48 23.44
C GLN A 247 15.70 -23.03 24.24
N LYS A 248 15.57 -21.73 24.42
CA LYS A 248 14.40 -21.11 25.05
C LYS A 248 14.11 -19.75 24.44
N THR A 249 12.85 -19.38 24.41
CA THR A 249 12.40 -18.00 24.24
C THR A 249 11.32 -17.72 25.28
N ILE A 250 11.42 -16.60 25.96
CA ILE A 250 10.40 -16.10 26.88
C ILE A 250 9.97 -14.73 26.36
N GLU A 251 8.67 -14.54 26.27
CA GLU A 251 8.07 -13.30 25.80
C GLU A 251 6.98 -12.83 26.77
N ALA A 252 6.81 -11.54 26.93
CA ALA A 252 5.71 -10.94 27.67
C ALA A 252 5.40 -9.53 27.17
N TRP A 253 4.15 -9.14 27.22
CA TRP A 253 3.76 -7.74 27.20
C TRP A 253 3.70 -7.20 28.63
N PHE A 254 4.20 -6.00 28.85
CA PHE A 254 4.17 -5.33 30.15
C PHE A 254 3.95 -3.82 30.01
N SER A 255 3.40 -3.23 31.08
CA SER A 255 3.36 -1.78 31.27
C SER A 255 3.69 -1.49 32.72
N VAL A 256 4.80 -0.81 32.99
CA VAL A 256 5.26 -0.47 34.34
C VAL A 256 4.68 0.86 34.79
N ASP A 257 4.21 0.94 36.04
CA ASP A 257 3.65 2.19 36.57
C ASP A 257 4.76 3.17 36.98
N ASN A 258 5.89 2.68 37.52
CA ASN A 258 7.07 3.47 37.87
C ASN A 258 8.36 2.75 37.52
N LYS A 259 8.94 3.05 36.34
CA LYS A 259 10.20 2.44 35.89
C LYS A 259 11.42 2.86 36.71
N ASP A 260 11.41 4.07 37.29
CA ASP A 260 12.56 4.68 37.94
C ASP A 260 12.75 4.24 39.40
N LEU A 261 11.95 3.29 39.85
CA LEU A 261 12.01 2.77 41.23
C LEU A 261 13.38 2.12 41.51
N THR A 262 14.06 2.61 42.56
CA THR A 262 15.37 2.09 43.00
C THR A 262 15.31 1.37 44.37
N SER A 263 14.18 1.46 45.07
CA SER A 263 14.00 0.82 46.36
C SER A 263 13.86 -0.70 46.27
N ARG A 264 13.44 -1.22 45.13
CA ARG A 264 13.34 -2.65 44.82
C ARG A 264 13.42 -2.88 43.30
N LYS A 265 13.82 -4.09 42.91
CA LYS A 265 13.68 -4.59 41.55
C LYS A 265 12.23 -5.03 41.35
N GLN A 266 11.69 -4.79 40.17
CA GLN A 266 10.30 -5.10 39.80
C GLN A 266 10.31 -6.27 38.81
N THR A 267 10.02 -7.47 39.29
CA THR A 267 10.16 -8.69 38.50
C THR A 267 8.90 -8.98 37.68
N ILE A 268 9.04 -9.06 36.36
CA ILE A 268 7.97 -9.42 35.43
C ILE A 268 7.86 -10.96 35.36
N TYR A 269 8.99 -11.62 35.15
CA TYR A 269 9.09 -13.07 35.01
C TYR A 269 10.30 -13.60 35.76
N GLU A 270 10.15 -14.76 36.41
CA GLU A 270 11.26 -15.52 36.96
C GLU A 270 11.09 -17.03 36.77
N GLN A 271 12.21 -17.73 36.63
CA GLN A 271 12.31 -19.19 36.59
C GLN A 271 13.62 -19.64 37.22
N GLY A 272 13.57 -20.58 38.15
CA GLY A 272 14.75 -21.17 38.76
C GLY A 272 15.14 -20.57 40.11
N GLY A 273 16.42 -20.39 40.37
CA GLY A 273 16.95 -19.91 41.65
C GLY A 273 18.35 -19.31 41.50
N THR A 274 19.11 -19.20 42.60
CA THR A 274 20.43 -18.55 42.62
C THR A 274 21.48 -19.25 41.77
N VAL A 275 21.40 -20.57 41.62
CA VAL A 275 22.40 -21.37 40.87
C VAL A 275 22.08 -21.44 39.39
N ARG A 276 20.81 -21.47 39.04
CA ARG A 276 20.33 -21.57 37.66
C ARG A 276 19.05 -20.80 37.52
N GLY A 277 18.91 -20.00 36.50
CA GLY A 277 17.66 -19.27 36.28
C GLY A 277 17.65 -18.34 35.09
N LEU A 278 16.45 -17.82 34.87
CA LEU A 278 16.11 -16.83 33.88
C LEU A 278 15.19 -15.80 34.52
N ASN A 279 15.32 -14.53 34.18
CA ASN A 279 14.38 -13.52 34.63
C ASN A 279 14.23 -12.34 33.68
N ILE A 280 13.12 -11.61 33.87
CA ILE A 280 12.83 -10.30 33.26
C ILE A 280 12.44 -9.38 34.43
N TYR A 281 13.08 -8.20 34.54
CA TYR A 281 12.77 -7.25 35.60
C TYR A 281 13.11 -5.82 35.23
N ILE A 282 12.61 -4.87 36.01
CA ILE A 282 12.88 -3.44 35.87
C ILE A 282 13.54 -2.91 37.12
N TYR A 283 14.54 -2.06 36.95
CA TYR A 283 15.23 -1.39 38.06
C TYR A 283 15.90 -0.10 37.59
N GLY A 284 15.70 0.99 38.33
CA GLY A 284 16.42 2.25 38.10
C GLY A 284 16.32 2.82 36.69
N GLY A 285 15.14 2.76 36.08
CA GLY A 285 14.87 3.27 34.74
C GLY A 285 15.18 2.31 33.60
N ALA A 286 15.66 1.10 33.87
CA ALA A 286 16.01 0.14 32.84
C ALA A 286 15.28 -1.20 32.99
N LEU A 287 14.91 -1.79 31.86
CA LEU A 287 14.47 -3.17 31.69
C LEU A 287 15.69 -4.06 31.56
N TYR A 288 15.67 -5.18 32.28
CA TYR A 288 16.72 -6.22 32.26
C TYR A 288 16.13 -7.56 31.83
N VAL A 289 16.92 -8.33 31.08
CA VAL A 289 16.72 -9.77 30.87
C VAL A 289 17.98 -10.49 31.33
N GLY A 290 17.82 -11.55 32.14
CA GLY A 290 18.95 -12.24 32.75
C GLY A 290 18.88 -13.75 32.59
N GLY A 291 20.05 -14.38 32.46
CA GLY A 291 20.22 -15.82 32.41
C GLY A 291 21.57 -16.25 33.00
N TRP A 292 21.58 -17.37 33.75
CA TRP A 292 22.79 -17.91 34.35
C TRP A 292 22.64 -19.41 34.60
N ASN A 293 23.81 -20.10 34.70
CA ASN A 293 23.89 -21.51 35.02
C ASN A 293 25.26 -21.76 35.67
N GLU A 294 25.30 -21.99 36.98
CA GLU A 294 26.50 -22.02 37.82
C GLU A 294 26.73 -23.37 38.58
N PRO A 295 26.55 -24.53 37.96
CA PRO A 295 26.89 -25.77 38.59
C PRO A 295 28.42 -25.98 38.60
N SER A 296 28.95 -26.61 39.62
CA SER A 296 30.40 -26.83 39.79
C SER A 296 31.00 -27.87 38.83
N ASN A 297 30.18 -28.64 38.15
CA ASN A 297 30.58 -29.82 37.35
C ASN A 297 30.07 -29.83 35.90
N GLU A 298 29.53 -28.72 35.43
CA GLU A 298 28.91 -28.63 34.12
C GLU A 298 29.29 -27.31 33.43
N SER A 299 28.76 -27.02 32.25
CA SER A 299 28.99 -25.74 31.58
C SER A 299 28.61 -24.59 32.51
N ASN A 300 29.61 -23.87 32.97
CA ASN A 300 29.48 -22.84 33.98
C ASN A 300 29.31 -21.48 33.30
N TRP A 301 28.06 -21.04 33.20
CA TRP A 301 27.70 -19.72 32.73
C TRP A 301 27.56 -18.74 33.91
N ASN A 302 28.71 -18.44 34.54
CA ASN A 302 28.85 -17.60 35.72
C ASN A 302 29.64 -16.32 35.37
N PRO A 303 29.24 -15.13 35.78
CA PRO A 303 28.11 -14.80 36.68
C PRO A 303 26.75 -14.77 35.98
N GLY A 304 26.66 -15.21 34.76
CA GLY A 304 25.50 -15.06 33.88
C GLY A 304 25.55 -13.83 33.01
N THR A 305 24.56 -13.68 32.18
CA THR A 305 24.40 -12.52 31.28
C THR A 305 23.15 -11.75 31.68
N PHE A 306 23.30 -10.45 31.86
CA PHE A 306 22.22 -9.51 32.13
C PHE A 306 22.28 -8.41 31.11
N LEU A 307 21.32 -8.39 30.15
CA LEU A 307 21.22 -7.37 29.13
C LEU A 307 20.18 -6.33 29.55
N SER A 308 20.41 -5.05 29.23
CA SER A 308 19.48 -4.01 29.65
C SER A 308 19.24 -2.95 28.58
N THR A 309 18.08 -2.31 28.67
CA THR A 309 17.71 -1.13 27.87
C THR A 309 16.91 -0.14 28.71
N SER A 310 17.15 1.15 28.51
CA SER A 310 16.40 2.25 29.14
C SER A 310 15.27 2.80 28.23
N SER A 311 15.03 2.19 27.07
CA SER A 311 14.04 2.64 26.10
C SER A 311 12.59 2.27 26.49
N ILE A 312 12.24 2.45 27.75
CA ILE A 312 10.89 2.22 28.30
C ILE A 312 10.39 3.46 29.03
N GLU A 313 9.07 3.67 29.03
CA GLU A 313 8.40 4.76 29.73
C GLU A 313 7.28 4.22 30.65
N ASN A 314 6.90 5.02 31.65
CA ASN A 314 5.81 4.67 32.57
C ASN A 314 4.46 4.57 31.82
N ASN A 315 3.61 3.67 32.26
CA ASN A 315 2.24 3.49 31.76
C ASN A 315 2.14 3.27 30.23
N THR A 316 3.23 2.75 29.64
CA THR A 316 3.32 2.44 28.20
C THR A 316 3.52 0.94 28.02
N TRP A 317 2.77 0.35 27.12
CA TRP A 317 2.89 -1.08 26.80
C TRP A 317 4.11 -1.35 25.93
N TYR A 318 4.90 -2.35 26.33
CA TYR A 318 6.07 -2.85 25.61
C TYR A 318 6.03 -4.36 25.53
N HIS A 319 6.48 -4.91 24.42
CA HIS A 319 6.77 -6.33 24.29
C HIS A 319 8.24 -6.56 24.60
N VAL A 320 8.53 -7.40 25.59
CA VAL A 320 9.87 -7.87 25.90
C VAL A 320 10.02 -9.33 25.50
N ALA A 321 11.18 -9.69 24.96
CA ALA A 321 11.56 -11.08 24.77
C ALA A 321 13.04 -11.29 25.08
N PHE A 322 13.41 -12.50 25.45
CA PHE A 322 14.79 -12.96 25.36
C PHE A 322 14.85 -14.36 24.74
N THR A 323 15.98 -14.66 24.12
CA THR A 323 16.26 -15.98 23.54
C THR A 323 17.55 -16.56 24.12
N LEU A 324 17.56 -17.87 24.33
CA LEU A 324 18.73 -18.65 24.62
C LEU A 324 18.94 -19.70 23.53
N ASP A 325 20.16 -19.78 23.01
CA ASP A 325 20.62 -20.82 22.08
C ASP A 325 22.00 -21.32 22.56
N GLY A 326 21.97 -22.05 23.70
CA GLY A 326 23.15 -22.40 24.45
C GLY A 326 23.56 -23.87 24.29
N GLY A 327 24.83 -24.10 23.99
CA GLY A 327 25.45 -25.41 23.93
C GLY A 327 25.97 -25.93 25.30
N SER A 328 26.71 -27.03 25.29
CA SER A 328 27.36 -27.58 26.46
C SER A 328 28.51 -26.73 27.04
N SER A 329 28.97 -25.74 26.25
CA SER A 329 29.94 -24.73 26.65
C SER A 329 29.34 -23.35 26.52
N VAL A 330 29.87 -22.39 27.24
CA VAL A 330 29.51 -20.98 27.06
C VAL A 330 29.95 -20.51 25.68
N SER A 331 29.05 -19.90 24.96
CA SER A 331 29.30 -19.34 23.64
C SER A 331 28.79 -17.90 23.56
N SER A 332 29.47 -17.08 22.77
CA SER A 332 29.08 -15.67 22.53
C SER A 332 27.80 -15.58 21.70
N ASN A 333 27.03 -14.54 21.99
CA ASN A 333 25.73 -14.26 21.32
C ASN A 333 24.65 -15.36 21.49
N ALA A 334 24.82 -16.27 22.46
CA ALA A 334 23.86 -17.31 22.75
C ALA A 334 22.66 -16.81 23.57
N PHE A 335 22.77 -15.65 24.21
CA PHE A 335 21.67 -15.00 24.94
C PHE A 335 21.41 -13.61 24.36
N LYS A 336 20.15 -13.34 24.01
CA LYS A 336 19.77 -12.08 23.34
C LYS A 336 18.50 -11.50 23.95
N GLY A 337 18.44 -10.16 24.05
CA GLY A 337 17.28 -9.42 24.54
C GLY A 337 16.62 -8.60 23.44
N TYR A 338 15.28 -8.54 23.46
CA TYR A 338 14.48 -7.82 22.47
C TYR A 338 13.45 -6.93 23.16
N LEU A 339 13.30 -5.70 22.66
CA LEU A 339 12.21 -4.78 23.01
C LEU A 339 11.39 -4.47 21.76
N ASN A 340 10.08 -4.68 21.82
CA ASN A 340 9.17 -4.52 20.68
C ASN A 340 9.63 -5.28 19.42
N GLY A 341 10.24 -6.45 19.62
CA GLY A 341 10.75 -7.31 18.54
C GLY A 341 12.08 -6.86 17.94
N VAL A 342 12.73 -5.82 18.48
CA VAL A 342 14.05 -5.34 18.05
C VAL A 342 15.11 -5.74 19.07
N GLU A 343 16.21 -6.36 18.63
CA GLU A 343 17.32 -6.75 19.50
C GLU A 343 17.96 -5.50 20.14
N PHE A 344 18.02 -5.45 21.45
CA PHE A 344 18.71 -4.39 22.20
C PHE A 344 20.04 -4.83 22.79
N GLY A 345 20.34 -6.11 22.77
CA GLY A 345 21.62 -6.61 23.25
C GLY A 345 21.76 -8.11 23.06
N SER A 346 23.03 -8.53 23.03
CA SER A 346 23.41 -9.94 22.99
C SER A 346 24.62 -10.19 23.90
N GLY A 347 24.75 -11.43 24.39
CA GLY A 347 25.83 -11.82 25.27
C GLY A 347 26.05 -13.32 25.32
N ASP A 348 26.95 -13.73 26.18
CA ASP A 348 27.33 -15.12 26.35
C ASP A 348 26.16 -15.94 26.94
N GLY A 349 26.12 -17.24 26.62
CA GLY A 349 25.12 -18.15 27.13
C GLY A 349 25.56 -19.62 27.04
N SER A 350 24.98 -20.46 27.86
CA SER A 350 25.07 -21.91 27.75
C SER A 350 23.69 -22.54 27.94
N LYS A 351 23.56 -23.84 27.67
CA LYS A 351 22.32 -24.55 27.98
C LYS A 351 21.95 -24.39 29.46
N LEU A 352 20.68 -24.17 29.72
CA LEU A 352 20.14 -24.16 31.06
C LEU A 352 19.84 -25.60 31.49
N TRP A 353 20.40 -26.04 32.60
CA TRP A 353 20.12 -27.37 33.16
C TRP A 353 18.76 -27.39 33.84
N ASN A 354 18.23 -28.60 34.02
CA ASN A 354 17.01 -28.79 34.80
C ASN A 354 17.15 -28.23 36.22
N HIS A 355 16.09 -27.64 36.71
CA HIS A 355 16.06 -26.97 38.01
C HIS A 355 14.64 -26.99 38.58
N GLY A 356 14.57 -26.96 39.91
CA GLY A 356 13.31 -26.78 40.63
C GLY A 356 13.09 -25.31 40.96
N GLY A 357 12.00 -25.06 41.62
CA GLY A 357 11.49 -23.75 41.97
C GLY A 357 10.27 -23.40 41.12
N ASP A 358 9.26 -22.79 41.73
CA ASP A 358 8.10 -22.35 41.00
C ASP A 358 8.51 -21.28 40.02
N VAL A 359 7.83 -21.22 38.87
CA VAL A 359 7.89 -20.10 37.97
C VAL A 359 6.92 -19.04 38.45
N SER A 360 7.31 -17.78 38.42
CA SER A 360 6.43 -16.68 38.86
C SER A 360 6.36 -15.55 37.85
N LEU A 361 5.15 -14.99 37.73
CA LEU A 361 4.94 -13.69 37.10
C LEU A 361 4.68 -12.65 38.19
N ALA A 362 5.18 -11.46 37.98
CA ALA A 362 5.08 -10.31 38.91
C ALA A 362 5.75 -10.49 40.28
N ARG A 363 6.58 -11.51 40.47
CA ARG A 363 7.31 -11.71 41.73
C ARG A 363 8.67 -12.37 41.51
N ASN A 364 9.71 -11.94 42.25
CA ASN A 364 10.92 -12.74 42.46
C ASN A 364 10.77 -13.59 43.71
N LYS A 365 11.04 -14.90 43.60
CA LYS A 365 11.12 -15.80 44.73
C LYS A 365 12.57 -16.07 45.08
N ASP A 366 13.37 -16.59 44.17
CA ASP A 366 14.68 -17.14 44.46
C ASP A 366 15.76 -16.77 43.41
N THR A 367 15.41 -16.06 42.31
CA THR A 367 16.38 -15.75 41.26
C THR A 367 17.27 -14.56 41.60
N LYS A 368 18.50 -14.55 41.07
CA LYS A 368 19.44 -13.46 41.27
C LYS A 368 19.31 -12.37 40.22
N PHE A 369 19.78 -11.17 40.53
CA PHE A 369 19.80 -10.01 39.66
C PHE A 369 21.25 -9.67 39.22
N HIS A 370 21.39 -8.69 38.33
CA HIS A 370 22.68 -8.26 37.77
C HIS A 370 23.74 -7.84 38.78
N ASP A 371 23.34 -7.42 39.97
CA ASP A 371 24.20 -7.01 41.07
C ASP A 371 24.43 -8.13 42.12
N GLY A 372 23.96 -9.35 41.84
CA GLY A 372 24.08 -10.49 42.75
C GLY A 372 23.02 -10.53 43.87
N ASP A 373 22.15 -9.53 44.00
CA ASP A 373 21.01 -9.58 44.92
C ASP A 373 20.06 -10.72 44.51
N TYR A 374 19.60 -11.51 45.48
CA TYR A 374 18.66 -12.60 45.27
C TYR A 374 17.52 -12.61 46.32
N ASN A 375 17.37 -11.50 47.06
CA ASN A 375 16.31 -11.41 48.06
C ASN A 375 14.93 -11.56 47.41
N SER A 376 14.07 -12.33 48.09
CA SER A 376 12.69 -12.57 47.70
C SER A 376 11.80 -11.31 47.82
N ALA A 377 10.54 -11.42 47.40
CA ALA A 377 9.53 -10.38 47.52
C ALA A 377 9.83 -9.10 46.71
N LYS A 378 10.33 -9.26 45.48
CA LYS A 378 10.51 -8.18 44.49
C LYS A 378 9.31 -8.20 43.55
N TYR A 379 8.23 -7.57 43.98
CA TYR A 379 6.97 -7.56 43.25
C TYR A 379 6.96 -6.48 42.15
N PHE A 380 6.26 -6.79 41.07
CA PHE A 380 6.05 -5.89 39.94
C PHE A 380 4.86 -4.95 40.19
N ASP A 381 5.02 -3.70 39.85
CA ASP A 381 3.99 -2.63 39.91
C ASP A 381 3.62 -2.22 38.48
N GLY A 382 2.47 -2.72 38.04
CA GLY A 382 2.03 -2.50 36.66
C GLY A 382 1.32 -3.71 36.05
N LYS A 383 1.24 -3.75 34.74
CA LYS A 383 0.41 -4.69 33.98
C LYS A 383 1.25 -5.71 33.22
N ILE A 384 0.79 -6.96 33.17
CA ILE A 384 1.41 -8.04 32.40
C ILE A 384 0.34 -8.75 31.58
N ASP A 385 0.71 -9.12 30.35
CA ASP A 385 -0.13 -9.87 29.43
C ASP A 385 0.70 -10.69 28.44
N GLU A 386 0.04 -11.62 27.73
CA GLU A 386 0.62 -12.38 26.61
C GLU A 386 1.96 -13.02 26.94
N VAL A 387 2.04 -13.69 28.09
CA VAL A 387 3.26 -14.38 28.51
C VAL A 387 3.38 -15.70 27.74
N ARG A 388 4.48 -15.85 27.01
CA ARG A 388 4.74 -17.00 26.12
C ARG A 388 6.07 -17.65 26.46
N LEU A 389 6.05 -18.93 26.72
CA LEU A 389 7.22 -19.74 27.00
C LEU A 389 7.45 -20.74 25.86
N TRP A 390 8.65 -20.74 25.31
CA TRP A 390 9.02 -21.60 24.18
C TRP A 390 10.24 -22.47 24.53
N ASN A 391 10.26 -23.70 24.05
CA ASN A 391 11.45 -24.56 24.06
C ASN A 391 12.23 -24.49 22.73
N ALA A 392 12.14 -23.39 22.04
CA ALA A 392 12.80 -23.08 20.78
C ALA A 392 13.42 -21.69 20.83
N THR A 393 14.54 -21.49 20.13
CA THR A 393 15.12 -20.18 19.89
C THR A 393 14.38 -19.51 18.74
N ARG A 394 13.57 -18.51 19.03
CA ARG A 394 12.86 -17.73 18.00
C ARG A 394 13.79 -16.69 17.39
N THR A 395 13.71 -16.53 16.08
CA THR A 395 14.43 -15.46 15.37
C THR A 395 13.78 -14.10 15.65
N GLN A 396 14.54 -13.01 15.50
CA GLN A 396 14.00 -11.65 15.58
C GLN A 396 12.78 -11.45 14.68
N ALA A 397 12.81 -11.96 13.45
CA ALA A 397 11.69 -11.87 12.50
C ALA A 397 10.43 -12.60 13.03
N GLN A 398 10.59 -13.76 13.66
CA GLN A 398 9.47 -14.50 14.27
C GLN A 398 8.89 -13.77 15.47
N ILE A 399 9.74 -13.20 16.35
CA ILE A 399 9.31 -12.39 17.49
C ILE A 399 8.58 -11.15 16.98
N PHE A 400 9.20 -10.39 16.07
CA PHE A 400 8.64 -9.16 15.52
C PHE A 400 7.29 -9.38 14.84
N SER A 401 7.15 -10.42 14.02
CA SER A 401 5.93 -10.69 13.26
C SER A 401 4.78 -11.24 14.11
N LYS A 402 5.06 -11.79 15.30
CA LYS A 402 4.06 -12.44 16.15
C LYS A 402 3.83 -11.78 17.51
N LYS A 403 4.61 -10.76 17.87
CA LYS A 403 4.46 -10.06 19.16
C LYS A 403 3.06 -9.48 19.36
N ASP A 404 2.46 -8.96 18.28
CA ASP A 404 1.15 -8.32 18.29
C ASP A 404 0.00 -9.28 17.95
N THR A 405 0.24 -10.59 17.84
CA THR A 405 -0.81 -11.56 17.48
C THR A 405 -1.14 -12.48 18.62
N VAL A 406 -2.41 -12.73 18.89
CA VAL A 406 -2.87 -13.81 19.77
C VAL A 406 -2.48 -15.14 19.12
N LEU A 407 -1.95 -16.05 19.92
CA LEU A 407 -1.57 -17.38 19.46
C LEU A 407 -2.77 -18.33 19.52
N ASN A 408 -2.75 -19.35 18.66
CA ASN A 408 -3.75 -20.43 18.70
C ASN A 408 -3.51 -21.43 19.84
N GLY A 409 -2.29 -21.46 20.39
CA GLY A 409 -1.86 -22.40 21.42
C GLY A 409 -1.28 -23.70 20.88
N ASP A 410 -1.24 -23.90 19.57
CA ASP A 410 -0.70 -25.10 18.90
C ASP A 410 0.62 -24.85 18.16
N GLU A 411 1.22 -23.67 18.36
CA GLU A 411 2.46 -23.30 17.69
C GLU A 411 3.63 -24.20 18.09
N SER A 412 4.40 -24.62 17.09
CA SER A 412 5.54 -25.50 17.30
C SER A 412 6.58 -24.89 18.24
N GLY A 413 6.89 -25.59 19.33
CA GLY A 413 7.82 -25.16 20.36
C GLY A 413 7.22 -24.29 21.46
N LEU A 414 5.96 -23.92 21.40
CA LEU A 414 5.24 -23.28 22.49
C LEU A 414 5.00 -24.28 23.60
N ILE A 415 5.34 -23.95 24.86
CA ILE A 415 5.19 -24.83 26.02
C ILE A 415 4.26 -24.28 27.09
N ALA A 416 4.02 -22.99 27.12
CA ALA A 416 2.98 -22.37 27.94
C ALA A 416 2.58 -21.00 27.35
N TYR A 417 1.32 -20.64 27.50
CA TYR A 417 0.77 -19.38 26.97
C TYR A 417 -0.31 -18.82 27.89
N TYR A 418 -0.07 -17.65 28.46
CA TYR A 418 -1.00 -16.95 29.36
C TYR A 418 -1.44 -15.66 28.71
N ASN A 419 -2.65 -15.62 28.22
CA ASN A 419 -3.26 -14.47 27.54
C ASN A 419 -4.31 -13.75 28.41
N PHE A 420 -4.50 -14.18 29.64
CA PHE A 420 -5.37 -13.57 30.65
C PHE A 420 -6.79 -13.23 30.19
N GLN A 421 -7.37 -14.05 29.32
CA GLN A 421 -8.72 -13.82 28.81
C GLN A 421 -9.84 -14.26 29.73
N GLU A 422 -9.50 -14.83 30.89
CA GLU A 422 -10.45 -15.22 31.94
C GLU A 422 -11.23 -14.01 32.49
N ASN A 423 -10.61 -12.82 32.52
CA ASN A 423 -11.20 -11.57 33.02
C ASN A 423 -11.83 -11.70 34.42
N SER A 424 -11.55 -12.74 35.13
CA SER A 424 -12.01 -12.99 36.50
C SER A 424 -11.41 -14.31 37.06
N GLY A 425 -11.47 -14.49 38.36
CA GLY A 425 -11.08 -15.74 39.00
C GLY A 425 -9.66 -15.76 39.55
N SER A 426 -9.18 -16.92 39.93
CA SER A 426 -7.88 -17.13 40.61
C SER A 426 -6.95 -18.08 39.83
N VAL A 427 -7.28 -18.39 38.59
CA VAL A 427 -6.49 -19.24 37.71
C VAL A 427 -6.11 -18.43 36.46
N ALA A 428 -4.84 -18.48 36.12
CA ALA A 428 -4.36 -18.04 34.81
C ALA A 428 -4.18 -19.31 33.95
N ASN A 429 -5.07 -19.52 33.00
CA ASN A 429 -5.07 -20.72 32.17
C ASN A 429 -3.84 -20.74 31.24
N ASP A 430 -3.21 -21.91 31.15
CA ASP A 430 -2.28 -22.19 30.07
C ASP A 430 -3.08 -22.51 28.80
N ASN A 431 -3.06 -21.58 27.84
CA ASN A 431 -3.78 -21.69 26.58
C ASN A 431 -3.02 -22.51 25.50
N GLN A 432 -1.92 -23.20 25.89
CA GLN A 432 -1.26 -24.13 25.00
C GLN A 432 -2.08 -25.43 24.92
N THR A 433 -2.28 -25.97 23.73
CA THR A 433 -3.27 -27.04 23.48
C THR A 433 -2.87 -28.42 24.02
N GLN A 434 -1.61 -28.67 24.33
CA GLN A 434 -1.09 -30.00 24.75
C GLN A 434 -0.51 -30.05 26.15
N ALA A 435 -0.32 -28.92 26.81
CA ALA A 435 0.24 -28.84 28.17
C ALA A 435 -0.78 -28.26 29.13
N ASN A 436 -0.56 -28.49 30.41
CA ASN A 436 -1.40 -27.96 31.49
C ASN A 436 -0.50 -27.39 32.58
N ASN A 437 -0.02 -26.16 32.32
CA ASN A 437 0.79 -25.41 33.28
C ASN A 437 -0.02 -24.23 33.86
N ASP A 438 -1.28 -24.45 34.20
CA ASP A 438 -2.13 -23.40 34.77
C ASP A 438 -1.46 -22.70 35.95
N GLY A 439 -1.52 -21.38 35.95
CA GLY A 439 -1.01 -20.52 37.00
C GLY A 439 -2.05 -20.23 38.07
N SER A 440 -1.64 -20.24 39.34
CA SER A 440 -2.47 -19.77 40.45
C SER A 440 -2.28 -18.27 40.66
N ILE A 441 -3.31 -17.49 40.48
CA ILE A 441 -3.33 -16.03 40.75
C ILE A 441 -3.42 -15.82 42.26
N LYS A 442 -2.51 -15.07 42.84
CA LYS A 442 -2.38 -14.83 44.27
C LYS A 442 -2.66 -13.40 44.64
N ASN A 443 -3.40 -13.21 45.73
CA ASN A 443 -3.71 -11.94 46.37
C ASN A 443 -4.54 -10.98 45.51
N SER A 444 -5.20 -11.50 44.48
CA SER A 444 -6.26 -10.83 43.69
C SER A 444 -5.83 -9.59 42.94
N PRO A 445 -4.82 -9.65 42.04
CA PRO A 445 -4.55 -8.57 41.13
C PRO A 445 -5.81 -8.22 40.33
N SER A 446 -5.92 -6.96 39.90
CA SER A 446 -7.09 -6.51 39.17
C SER A 446 -7.00 -6.88 37.67
N TRP A 447 -8.15 -7.17 37.09
CA TRP A 447 -8.30 -7.36 35.64
C TRP A 447 -8.49 -6.01 34.96
N VAL A 448 -7.71 -5.73 33.94
CA VAL A 448 -7.72 -4.48 33.17
C VAL A 448 -7.66 -4.78 31.67
N LEU A 449 -7.83 -3.76 30.84
CA LEU A 449 -7.58 -3.90 29.40
C LEU A 449 -6.08 -4.08 29.14
N GLY A 450 -5.76 -5.06 28.32
CA GLY A 450 -4.42 -5.40 27.88
C GLY A 450 -3.89 -4.46 26.79
N PRO A 451 -2.72 -4.78 26.22
CA PRO A 451 -2.18 -4.06 25.07
C PRO A 451 -3.08 -4.24 23.86
N ASP A 452 -3.01 -3.29 22.95
CA ASP A 452 -3.57 -3.41 21.61
C ASP A 452 -2.79 -4.47 20.81
N LEU A 453 -3.12 -5.72 21.02
CA LEU A 453 -2.58 -6.81 20.23
C LEU A 453 -3.22 -6.77 18.85
N SER A 454 -2.44 -6.54 17.80
CA SER A 454 -2.81 -6.39 16.42
C SER A 454 -4.31 -6.20 16.31
N LYS A 455 -4.81 -5.04 16.69
CA LYS A 455 -6.25 -4.83 16.96
C LYS A 455 -7.08 -5.80 16.16
N MET A 456 -7.06 -7.03 16.66
CA MET A 456 -7.72 -8.13 16.02
C MET A 456 -9.16 -7.85 16.18
N SER A 457 -9.68 -7.19 15.12
CA SER A 457 -11.09 -7.19 14.86
C SER A 457 -11.99 -6.81 16.03
N ASN A 458 -11.79 -5.63 16.64
CA ASN A 458 -12.97 -4.98 17.13
C ASN A 458 -13.93 -4.86 15.96
N SER A 459 -15.00 -5.60 16.00
CA SER A 459 -16.08 -5.49 15.02
C SER A 459 -16.83 -4.16 15.16
N SER A 460 -16.44 -3.32 16.13
CA SER A 460 -17.05 -2.02 16.41
C SER A 460 -16.06 -1.03 17.00
N TYR A 461 -16.04 0.17 16.42
CA TYR A 461 -15.31 1.35 16.90
C TYR A 461 -16.32 2.46 17.12
N SER A 462 -16.30 3.06 18.31
CA SER A 462 -17.25 4.11 18.67
C SER A 462 -16.55 5.26 19.39
N ASN A 463 -16.61 6.45 18.76
CA ASN A 463 -16.00 7.69 19.27
C ASN A 463 -14.49 7.58 19.57
N GLU A 464 -13.77 6.85 18.69
CA GLU A 464 -12.35 6.57 18.84
C GLU A 464 -11.53 7.22 17.73
N THR A 465 -10.25 7.49 18.03
CA THR A 465 -9.25 7.83 17.00
C THR A 465 -8.33 6.64 16.81
N VAL A 466 -8.29 6.11 15.58
CA VAL A 466 -7.55 4.91 15.21
C VAL A 466 -6.51 5.26 14.16
N ASN A 467 -5.25 4.95 14.42
CA ASN A 467 -4.17 5.08 13.44
C ASN A 467 -3.86 3.73 12.83
N LEU A 468 -4.02 3.57 11.52
CA LEU A 468 -3.76 2.28 10.85
C LEU A 468 -2.30 1.84 10.96
N SER A 469 -1.37 2.78 11.17
CA SER A 469 0.03 2.47 11.44
C SER A 469 0.26 1.68 12.74
N SER A 470 -0.72 1.61 13.63
CA SER A 470 -0.66 0.78 14.85
C SER A 470 -0.95 -0.71 14.59
N PHE A 471 -1.42 -1.06 13.39
CA PHE A 471 -1.68 -2.44 13.00
C PHE A 471 -0.53 -3.02 12.16
N SER A 472 -0.34 -4.32 12.23
CA SER A 472 0.63 -5.04 11.38
C SER A 472 0.37 -4.74 9.90
N ASN A 473 1.41 -4.33 9.18
CA ASN A 473 1.32 -3.93 7.76
C ASN A 473 0.29 -2.82 7.48
N ASN A 474 -0.06 -2.00 8.47
CA ASN A 474 -1.12 -0.99 8.40
C ASN A 474 -2.48 -1.59 8.00
N GLN A 475 -2.80 -2.80 8.44
CA GLN A 475 -4.00 -3.55 8.05
C GLN A 475 -4.90 -3.83 9.25
N LEU A 476 -6.09 -3.25 9.28
CA LEU A 476 -7.19 -3.66 10.15
C LEU A 476 -7.97 -4.78 9.43
N LEU A 477 -7.81 -6.01 9.88
CA LEU A 477 -8.49 -7.19 9.33
C LEU A 477 -9.61 -7.63 10.27
N VAL A 478 -10.84 -7.76 9.78
CA VAL A 478 -12.02 -8.12 10.57
C VAL A 478 -12.70 -9.35 9.97
N ASN A 479 -12.76 -10.41 10.75
CA ASN A 479 -13.53 -11.61 10.40
C ASN A 479 -14.99 -11.37 10.79
N ASN A 480 -15.84 -11.02 9.87
CA ASN A 480 -17.26 -10.70 10.01
C ASN A 480 -17.54 -9.21 9.73
N ASN A 481 -18.59 -8.66 10.33
CA ASN A 481 -19.02 -7.28 10.11
C ASN A 481 -18.17 -6.29 10.91
N LEU A 482 -17.95 -5.11 10.33
CA LEU A 482 -17.29 -3.98 10.97
C LEU A 482 -18.25 -2.80 11.07
N SER A 483 -18.36 -2.22 12.26
CA SER A 483 -19.12 -0.98 12.50
C SER A 483 -18.18 0.13 12.98
N ILE A 484 -18.22 1.29 12.34
CA ILE A 484 -17.48 2.49 12.69
C ILE A 484 -18.50 3.61 12.93
N SER A 485 -18.56 4.15 14.15
CA SER A 485 -19.51 5.18 14.54
C SER A 485 -18.81 6.31 15.29
N GLY A 486 -18.96 7.56 14.84
CA GLY A 486 -18.38 8.74 15.48
C GLY A 486 -16.84 8.70 15.57
N SER A 487 -16.18 7.87 14.79
CA SER A 487 -14.76 7.57 14.95
C SER A 487 -13.92 8.15 13.81
N THR A 488 -12.64 8.44 14.12
CA THR A 488 -11.67 8.92 13.15
C THR A 488 -10.63 7.84 12.86
N PHE A 489 -10.45 7.50 11.60
CA PHE A 489 -9.39 6.59 11.12
C PHE A 489 -8.36 7.34 10.31
N ASN A 490 -7.08 7.16 10.66
CA ASN A 490 -5.96 7.80 9.98
C ASN A 490 -5.10 6.77 9.26
N GLY A 491 -4.91 6.99 7.95
CA GLY A 491 -4.04 6.17 7.08
C GLY A 491 -2.56 6.59 7.11
N PRO A 492 -1.78 6.06 6.17
CA PRO A 492 -2.22 5.13 5.11
C PRO A 492 -2.45 3.70 5.62
N GLY A 493 -3.30 2.93 4.93
CA GLY A 493 -3.50 1.53 5.26
C GLY A 493 -4.76 0.89 4.69
N TYR A 494 -5.14 -0.24 5.29
CA TYR A 494 -6.25 -1.06 4.83
C TYR A 494 -7.23 -1.33 5.97
N ILE A 495 -8.52 -1.21 5.67
CA ILE A 495 -9.63 -1.65 6.51
C ILE A 495 -10.36 -2.75 5.74
N VAL A 496 -10.29 -3.97 6.22
CA VAL A 496 -10.79 -5.15 5.50
C VAL A 496 -11.73 -5.96 6.38
N ALA A 497 -12.94 -6.22 5.91
CA ALA A 497 -13.91 -7.05 6.61
C ALA A 497 -14.38 -8.22 5.73
N ASP A 498 -14.37 -9.44 6.29
CA ASP A 498 -15.05 -10.59 5.68
C ASP A 498 -16.54 -10.62 6.08
N GLY A 499 -17.22 -9.54 5.81
CA GLY A 499 -18.61 -9.29 6.12
C GLY A 499 -18.99 -7.89 5.63
N ASN A 500 -19.93 -7.25 6.30
CA ASN A 500 -20.38 -5.90 5.97
C ASN A 500 -19.53 -4.84 6.69
N ILE A 501 -19.40 -3.67 6.07
CA ILE A 501 -18.83 -2.48 6.71
C ILE A 501 -19.90 -1.41 6.81
N THR A 502 -20.11 -0.89 8.02
CA THR A 502 -21.01 0.25 8.28
C THR A 502 -20.20 1.40 8.88
N ILE A 503 -20.27 2.56 8.27
CA ILE A 503 -19.62 3.81 8.74
C ILE A 503 -20.71 4.85 8.93
N SER A 504 -20.78 5.46 10.13
CA SER A 504 -21.90 6.34 10.47
C SER A 504 -21.53 7.41 11.51
N SER A 505 -22.49 8.27 11.83
CA SER A 505 -22.44 9.20 12.96
C SER A 505 -21.28 10.17 12.92
N SER A 506 -21.08 10.84 11.79
CA SER A 506 -19.99 11.81 11.57
C SER A 506 -18.59 11.21 11.70
N SER A 507 -18.42 9.94 11.31
CA SER A 507 -17.11 9.31 11.24
C SER A 507 -16.25 9.94 10.14
N THR A 508 -14.94 9.97 10.37
CA THR A 508 -13.97 10.53 9.45
C THR A 508 -12.90 9.50 9.09
N ILE A 509 -12.67 9.30 7.81
CA ILE A 509 -11.62 8.40 7.28
C ILE A 509 -10.59 9.27 6.56
N ASN A 510 -9.38 9.36 7.08
CA ASN A 510 -8.34 10.27 6.62
C ASN A 510 -7.16 9.57 5.97
N GLY A 511 -6.70 10.10 4.83
CA GLY A 511 -5.49 9.63 4.15
C GLY A 511 -5.75 8.49 3.16
N ASN A 512 -4.68 7.95 2.62
CA ASN A 512 -4.74 6.87 1.62
C ASN A 512 -5.19 5.55 2.29
N ILE A 513 -6.50 5.33 2.38
CA ILE A 513 -7.09 4.14 3.01
C ILE A 513 -7.88 3.33 1.98
N PHE A 514 -7.67 2.01 2.01
CA PHE A 514 -8.46 1.04 1.27
C PHE A 514 -9.49 0.40 2.20
N ILE A 515 -10.77 0.52 1.85
CA ILE A 515 -11.89 -0.09 2.57
C ILE A 515 -12.45 -1.21 1.71
N ILE A 516 -12.29 -2.44 2.17
CA ILE A 516 -12.53 -3.65 1.39
C ILE A 516 -13.46 -4.56 2.18
N CYS A 517 -14.55 -5.04 1.57
CA CYS A 517 -15.41 -6.03 2.21
C CYS A 517 -15.94 -7.10 1.24
N SER A 518 -16.21 -8.29 1.79
CA SER A 518 -16.90 -9.37 1.07
C SER A 518 -18.42 -9.14 1.03
N GLY A 519 -18.97 -8.47 2.01
CA GLY A 519 -20.36 -8.09 2.14
C GLY A 519 -20.68 -6.69 1.59
N SER A 520 -21.63 -6.03 2.21
CA SER A 520 -22.11 -4.71 1.83
C SER A 520 -21.35 -3.57 2.54
N ILE A 521 -21.21 -2.44 1.86
CA ILE A 521 -20.75 -1.18 2.45
C ILE A 521 -21.95 -0.24 2.62
N THR A 522 -22.09 0.30 3.82
CA THR A 522 -23.05 1.38 4.12
C THR A 522 -22.32 2.54 4.78
N ILE A 523 -22.41 3.72 4.20
CA ILE A 523 -21.86 4.95 4.77
C ILE A 523 -23.01 5.96 4.94
N THR A 524 -23.11 6.51 6.14
CA THR A 524 -24.16 7.49 6.47
C THR A 524 -23.59 8.62 7.30
N ASP A 525 -23.92 9.86 6.94
CA ASP A 525 -23.53 11.08 7.67
C ASP A 525 -22.04 11.11 8.01
N SER A 526 -21.18 10.79 7.05
CA SER A 526 -19.75 10.59 7.31
C SER A 526 -18.87 11.15 6.20
N GLN A 527 -17.57 11.34 6.51
CA GLN A 527 -16.59 11.84 5.55
C GLN A 527 -15.51 10.79 5.30
N ALA A 528 -15.26 10.47 4.03
CA ALA A 528 -14.20 9.59 3.62
C ALA A 528 -13.24 10.30 2.66
N GLY A 529 -12.03 10.55 3.12
CA GLY A 529 -11.06 11.43 2.47
C GLY A 529 -11.35 12.92 2.72
N THR A 530 -10.32 13.72 2.57
CA THR A 530 -10.40 15.17 2.68
C THR A 530 -9.86 15.87 1.43
N ASP A 531 -9.12 15.13 0.62
CA ASP A 531 -8.45 15.62 -0.58
C ASP A 531 -8.36 14.50 -1.61
N ILE A 532 -8.43 14.86 -2.87
CA ILE A 532 -8.25 13.97 -4.02
C ILE A 532 -6.83 13.35 -4.10
N ASN A 533 -5.83 13.98 -3.48
CA ASN A 533 -4.44 13.49 -3.42
C ASN A 533 -4.21 12.48 -2.29
N ALA A 534 -5.16 12.34 -1.37
CA ALA A 534 -5.14 11.35 -0.29
C ALA A 534 -6.48 10.58 -0.27
N PRO A 535 -6.79 9.85 -1.35
CA PRO A 535 -8.11 9.27 -1.58
C PRO A 535 -8.40 8.08 -0.67
N VAL A 536 -9.69 7.83 -0.45
CA VAL A 536 -10.19 6.57 0.10
C VAL A 536 -10.71 5.70 -1.03
N ILE A 537 -10.34 4.43 -1.03
CA ILE A 537 -10.73 3.48 -2.07
C ILE A 537 -11.66 2.44 -1.46
N PHE A 538 -12.86 2.35 -2.00
CA PHE A 538 -13.88 1.41 -1.58
C PHE A 538 -13.99 0.24 -2.58
N TYR A 539 -13.94 -0.97 -2.05
CA TYR A 539 -14.20 -2.19 -2.81
C TYR A 539 -15.19 -3.07 -2.07
N SER A 540 -16.37 -3.27 -2.64
CA SER A 540 -17.40 -4.16 -2.08
C SER A 540 -17.78 -5.27 -3.04
N LYS A 541 -17.87 -6.50 -2.54
CA LYS A 541 -18.47 -7.63 -3.28
C LYS A 541 -19.98 -7.65 -3.14
N GLY A 542 -20.51 -7.16 -2.02
CA GLY A 542 -21.93 -6.94 -1.77
C GLY A 542 -22.43 -5.57 -2.20
N ASN A 543 -23.63 -5.21 -1.78
CA ASN A 543 -24.26 -3.95 -2.09
C ASN A 543 -23.51 -2.76 -1.48
N ALA A 544 -23.62 -1.60 -2.10
CA ALA A 544 -23.04 -0.39 -1.55
C ALA A 544 -24.09 0.73 -1.47
N SER A 545 -24.11 1.46 -0.34
CA SER A 545 -25.02 2.56 -0.09
C SER A 545 -24.28 3.72 0.59
N TYR A 546 -24.42 4.89 0.03
CA TYR A 546 -23.80 6.12 0.49
C TYR A 546 -24.89 7.17 0.71
N ASN A 547 -25.09 7.58 1.96
CA ASN A 547 -26.17 8.49 2.35
C ASN A 547 -25.59 9.70 3.07
N SER A 548 -25.93 10.91 2.65
CA SER A 548 -25.54 12.18 3.28
C SER A 548 -24.04 12.24 3.62
N SER A 549 -23.18 11.78 2.70
CA SER A 549 -21.76 11.58 2.98
C SER A 549 -20.87 12.21 1.91
N ASN A 550 -19.68 12.68 2.32
CA ASN A 550 -18.67 13.25 1.42
C ASN A 550 -17.54 12.26 1.19
N ILE A 551 -17.24 11.95 -0.06
CA ILE A 551 -16.26 10.92 -0.44
C ILE A 551 -15.25 11.48 -1.43
N TYR A 552 -13.97 11.43 -1.06
CA TYR A 552 -12.84 11.74 -1.93
C TYR A 552 -12.12 10.44 -2.30
N GLY A 553 -12.34 9.92 -3.51
CA GLY A 553 -11.69 8.68 -3.87
C GLY A 553 -12.28 7.88 -5.02
N LEU A 554 -12.10 6.56 -4.95
CA LEU A 554 -12.64 5.60 -5.90
C LEU A 554 -13.62 4.65 -5.21
N ILE A 555 -14.77 4.46 -5.84
CA ILE A 555 -15.76 3.50 -5.40
C ILE A 555 -15.87 2.38 -6.44
N VAL A 556 -15.60 1.16 -6.03
CA VAL A 556 -15.77 -0.07 -6.83
C VAL A 556 -16.85 -0.92 -6.20
N SER A 557 -17.99 -1.03 -6.85
CA SER A 557 -19.11 -1.86 -6.37
C SER A 557 -19.36 -3.04 -7.31
N LYS A 558 -19.24 -4.26 -6.75
CA LYS A 558 -19.49 -5.52 -7.45
C LYS A 558 -20.81 -6.20 -7.03
N GLY A 559 -21.54 -5.67 -6.06
CA GLY A 559 -22.83 -6.18 -5.62
C GLY A 559 -23.94 -5.99 -6.63
N SER A 560 -25.16 -6.34 -6.26
CA SER A 560 -26.33 -6.17 -7.13
C SER A 560 -26.87 -4.73 -7.12
N THR A 561 -26.62 -3.97 -6.05
CA THR A 561 -27.16 -2.62 -5.85
C THR A 561 -26.05 -1.64 -5.44
N LEU A 562 -26.04 -0.47 -6.06
CA LEU A 562 -25.25 0.71 -5.68
C LEU A 562 -26.21 1.90 -5.58
N THR A 563 -26.24 2.57 -4.42
CA THR A 563 -27.10 3.73 -4.18
C THR A 563 -26.32 4.89 -3.61
N PHE A 564 -26.68 6.09 -4.07
CA PHE A 564 -26.27 7.36 -3.49
C PHE A 564 -27.53 8.18 -3.17
N ASP A 565 -27.58 8.72 -1.97
CA ASP A 565 -28.68 9.59 -1.53
C ASP A 565 -28.13 10.80 -0.76
N GLY A 566 -28.15 11.97 -1.40
CA GLY A 566 -27.63 13.21 -0.81
C GLY A 566 -26.13 13.15 -0.49
N SER A 567 -25.33 12.49 -1.34
CA SER A 567 -23.91 12.27 -1.08
C SER A 567 -23.03 12.88 -2.18
N ASP A 568 -21.96 13.57 -1.78
CA ASP A 568 -20.99 14.14 -2.71
C ASP A 568 -19.81 13.19 -2.93
N VAL A 569 -19.44 12.96 -4.20
CA VAL A 569 -18.30 12.14 -4.58
C VAL A 569 -17.31 12.96 -5.41
N TYR A 570 -16.11 13.12 -4.89
CA TYR A 570 -14.98 13.76 -5.57
C TYR A 570 -14.00 12.68 -6.03
N GLY A 571 -14.13 12.23 -7.29
CA GLY A 571 -13.29 11.16 -7.81
C GLY A 571 -13.96 10.27 -8.83
N ALA A 572 -13.98 8.95 -8.63
CA ALA A 572 -14.49 8.03 -9.62
C ALA A 572 -15.37 6.92 -9.04
N ILE A 573 -16.35 6.51 -9.83
CA ILE A 573 -17.21 5.36 -9.53
C ILE A 573 -17.04 4.33 -10.65
N LEU A 574 -16.64 3.12 -10.29
CA LEU A 574 -16.65 1.96 -11.17
C LEU A 574 -17.72 0.98 -10.72
N ASN A 575 -18.83 0.99 -11.42
CA ASN A 575 -20.02 0.24 -11.06
C ASN A 575 -20.21 -1.04 -11.88
N TYR A 576 -20.25 -2.17 -11.19
CA TYR A 576 -20.66 -3.46 -11.76
C TYR A 576 -22.08 -3.87 -11.33
N SER A 577 -22.76 -3.08 -10.49
CA SER A 577 -24.07 -3.40 -9.94
C SER A 577 -25.16 -3.24 -11.00
N SER A 578 -26.11 -4.17 -11.00
CA SER A 578 -27.23 -4.17 -11.95
C SER A 578 -28.29 -3.12 -11.63
N SER A 579 -28.40 -2.69 -10.37
CA SER A 579 -29.23 -1.58 -9.92
C SER A 579 -28.31 -0.48 -9.40
N PHE A 580 -28.28 0.64 -10.13
CA PHE A 580 -27.49 1.82 -9.77
C PHE A 580 -28.43 3.03 -9.71
N SER A 581 -28.57 3.61 -8.52
CA SER A 581 -29.53 4.69 -8.24
C SER A 581 -28.84 5.88 -7.61
N LEU A 582 -29.19 7.05 -8.07
CA LEU A 582 -28.74 8.36 -7.60
C LEU A 582 -29.96 9.18 -7.18
N SER A 583 -30.00 9.64 -5.94
CA SER A 583 -31.11 10.39 -5.35
C SER A 583 -30.61 11.46 -4.39
N GLY A 584 -31.55 12.24 -3.83
CA GLY A 584 -31.20 13.36 -2.98
C GLY A 584 -30.43 14.46 -3.72
N ASP A 585 -29.72 15.30 -2.98
CA ASP A 585 -28.78 16.31 -3.50
C ASP A 585 -27.41 15.63 -3.63
N THR A 586 -27.25 14.85 -4.73
CA THR A 586 -26.05 14.03 -4.98
C THR A 586 -25.22 14.63 -6.08
N ASP A 587 -24.01 15.07 -5.74
CA ASP A 587 -23.03 15.60 -6.68
C ASP A 587 -21.85 14.64 -6.88
N ILE A 588 -21.57 14.30 -8.13
CA ILE A 588 -20.38 13.54 -8.50
C ILE A 588 -19.46 14.43 -9.33
N ILE A 589 -18.33 14.81 -8.74
CA ILE A 589 -17.30 15.62 -9.40
C ILE A 589 -16.14 14.69 -9.76
N GLY A 590 -16.16 14.19 -11.00
CA GLY A 590 -15.21 13.19 -11.45
C GLY A 590 -15.69 12.40 -12.65
N SER A 591 -15.82 11.08 -12.50
CA SER A 591 -16.28 10.20 -13.56
C SER A 591 -17.07 9.01 -13.03
N VAL A 592 -18.11 8.64 -13.76
CA VAL A 592 -18.89 7.42 -13.51
C VAL A 592 -18.73 6.46 -14.68
N VAL A 593 -18.20 5.28 -14.39
CA VAL A 593 -18.07 4.17 -15.34
C VAL A 593 -18.99 3.05 -14.90
N SER A 594 -20.08 2.82 -15.62
CA SER A 594 -21.10 1.87 -15.23
C SER A 594 -21.26 0.73 -16.25
N LYS A 595 -21.29 -0.50 -15.74
CA LYS A 595 -21.59 -1.69 -16.55
C LYS A 595 -23.05 -1.74 -17.00
N TYR A 596 -23.96 -1.21 -16.18
CA TYR A 596 -25.39 -1.18 -16.39
C TYR A 596 -25.92 0.26 -16.43
N THR A 597 -27.25 0.41 -16.60
CA THR A 597 -27.93 1.71 -16.57
C THR A 597 -27.89 2.33 -15.18
N ALA A 598 -27.82 3.67 -15.12
CA ALA A 598 -28.01 4.42 -13.88
C ALA A 598 -29.44 4.99 -13.85
N ASP A 599 -30.05 4.99 -12.69
CA ASP A 599 -31.37 5.57 -12.44
C ASP A 599 -31.23 6.87 -11.63
N PHE A 600 -31.56 7.98 -12.26
CA PHE A 600 -31.56 9.32 -11.65
C PHE A 600 -32.94 9.60 -11.08
N GLN A 601 -33.05 9.61 -9.76
CA GLN A 601 -34.35 9.66 -9.06
C GLN A 601 -34.94 11.07 -8.95
N ASN A 602 -34.13 12.12 -9.04
CA ASN A 602 -34.60 13.50 -8.93
C ASN A 602 -33.74 14.53 -9.68
N ASN A 603 -34.08 15.82 -9.61
CA ASN A 603 -33.42 16.93 -10.33
C ASN A 603 -32.20 17.52 -9.62
N LEU A 604 -31.89 17.07 -8.44
CA LEU A 604 -30.76 17.58 -7.67
C LEU A 604 -29.48 16.78 -7.92
N VAL A 605 -29.57 15.68 -8.67
CA VAL A 605 -28.40 14.85 -9.02
C VAL A 605 -27.57 15.53 -10.09
N SER A 606 -26.28 15.72 -9.86
CA SER A 606 -25.35 16.17 -10.89
C SER A 606 -24.13 15.26 -11.03
N ILE A 607 -23.61 15.13 -12.27
CA ILE A 607 -22.32 14.50 -12.58
C ILE A 607 -21.52 15.48 -13.39
N THR A 608 -20.42 15.95 -12.84
CA THR A 608 -19.54 16.92 -13.50
C THR A 608 -18.17 16.29 -13.70
N LYS A 609 -17.62 16.37 -14.92
CA LYS A 609 -16.25 15.91 -15.16
C LYS A 609 -15.27 16.65 -14.26
N GLY A 610 -14.46 15.92 -13.53
CA GLY A 610 -13.52 16.47 -12.57
C GLY A 610 -12.24 15.64 -12.50
N ASN A 611 -11.41 15.98 -11.53
CA ASN A 611 -10.21 15.24 -11.23
C ASN A 611 -10.54 13.82 -10.73
N ILE A 612 -9.70 12.88 -11.09
CA ILE A 612 -9.78 11.50 -10.64
C ILE A 612 -8.50 11.25 -9.84
N PRO A 613 -8.58 10.68 -8.63
CA PRO A 613 -7.42 10.45 -7.80
C PRO A 613 -6.46 9.47 -8.49
N GLU A 614 -5.17 9.67 -8.28
CA GLU A 614 -4.20 8.64 -8.62
C GLU A 614 -4.44 7.40 -7.76
N PHE A 615 -4.49 6.25 -8.41
CA PHE A 615 -4.68 4.97 -7.73
C PHE A 615 -3.31 4.39 -7.31
N ALA A 616 -2.52 5.16 -6.56
CA ALA A 616 -1.21 4.75 -6.09
C ALA A 616 -1.31 3.48 -5.25
N GLY A 617 -0.61 2.43 -5.68
CA GLY A 617 -0.57 1.12 -5.00
C GLY A 617 -1.63 0.11 -5.43
N LEU A 618 -2.51 0.46 -6.38
CA LEU A 618 -3.42 -0.47 -7.00
C LEU A 618 -2.90 -0.89 -8.37
N SER A 619 -2.59 -2.17 -8.53
CA SER A 619 -2.60 -2.83 -9.83
C SER A 619 -4.05 -2.99 -10.27
N ILE A 620 -4.73 -1.88 -10.51
CA ILE A 620 -6.01 -1.91 -11.17
C ILE A 620 -5.67 -2.09 -12.64
N GLY A 621 -5.28 -3.16 -13.18
CA GLY A 621 -5.10 -3.50 -14.61
C GLY A 621 -5.27 -2.37 -15.65
N LEU A 622 -4.87 -1.15 -15.30
CA LEU A 622 -5.16 0.08 -16.00
C LEU A 622 -3.86 0.58 -16.63
N ASP A 623 -3.61 0.13 -17.84
CA ASP A 623 -2.51 0.66 -18.63
C ASP A 623 -2.76 2.15 -18.93
N PRO A 624 -1.75 3.01 -18.73
CA PRO A 624 -1.82 4.39 -19.23
C PRO A 624 -2.10 4.37 -20.73
N PHE A 625 -2.97 5.25 -21.19
CA PHE A 625 -3.30 5.37 -22.62
C PHE A 625 -3.07 6.79 -23.09
N VAL A 626 -2.82 6.94 -24.40
CA VAL A 626 -2.69 8.26 -25.04
C VAL A 626 -4.07 8.88 -25.17
N VAL A 627 -4.25 10.08 -24.60
CA VAL A 627 -5.50 10.82 -24.70
C VAL A 627 -5.79 11.13 -26.18
N PRO A 628 -6.97 10.79 -26.71
CA PRO A 628 -7.29 11.03 -28.11
C PRO A 628 -7.09 12.49 -28.52
N GLY A 629 -6.45 12.71 -29.66
CA GLY A 629 -6.16 14.05 -30.17
C GLY A 629 -5.01 14.80 -29.48
N SER A 630 -4.33 14.17 -28.51
CA SER A 630 -3.23 14.82 -27.78
C SER A 630 -1.87 14.72 -28.47
N TYR A 631 -1.74 13.92 -29.54
CA TYR A 631 -0.53 13.88 -30.35
C TYR A 631 -0.25 15.22 -31.00
N LEU A 632 0.93 15.75 -30.84
CA LEU A 632 1.41 16.95 -31.51
C LEU A 632 2.87 16.76 -31.95
N GLU A 633 3.17 17.20 -33.16
CA GLU A 633 4.52 17.29 -33.70
C GLU A 633 4.88 18.76 -33.88
N PHE A 634 6.05 19.22 -33.42
CA PHE A 634 6.47 20.62 -33.43
C PHE A 634 8.00 20.80 -33.43
#